data_8d501cf161d8e41f276c3b7cb99800f9
#
_entry.id   8d501cf161d8e41f276c3b7cb99800f9
#
_cell.length_a   1.000
_cell.length_b   1.000
_cell.length_c   1.000
_cell.angle_alpha   90.00
_cell.angle_beta   90.00
_cell.angle_gamma   90.00
#
_symmetry.space_group_name_H-M   'P 1'
#
loop_
_entity.id
_entity.type
_entity.pdbx_description
1 polymer ?
#
loop_
_entity_poly.entity_id
_entity_poly.type
_entity_poly.pdbx_seq_one_letter_code
_entity_poly.pdbx_strand_id
1 'polypeptide(L)'
;TVRLIAYGPLGPVIFLRLLGIPSSLYQETIQTFRIFLVFPAIAVLRSFYQALIIKQKKTYVITINMMIRLLLMVIVAQVVPRIPGIPGGGVGAILLAVGVGSEAILSMITAFTWKSNLAAESTTRGTPLRPSTALLFYLPLAAASILESFSKPLINSGLARTASPELALAGYQVAYSFAWIFVGIAFNIHQVVIVFANDAAASAKVRRFVWTVGLITTCGLLLLTFTGGTSWIIENIIGVDASIRQTAVNNVIVLSFMPLTFCLSELYSGMLIVGRQTSSVTVAKLMNTAGIAVATFSIASFLPQLAPYLAGLATLFGSIVEGIVAYWRTKATLSPGLLKPKRGTQA
;
A
#
# COMPACT_ATOMS: atom_id res chain seq x y z
N THR A 1 13.60 -18.80 -11.09
CA THR A 1 12.35 -18.41 -11.79
C THR A 1 12.48 -17.04 -12.47
N VAL A 2 12.88 -15.97 -11.76
CA VAL A 2 12.93 -14.60 -12.31
C VAL A 2 13.97 -14.48 -13.46
N ARG A 3 15.11 -15.16 -13.36
CA ARG A 3 16.11 -15.25 -14.44
C ARG A 3 15.56 -15.94 -15.70
N LEU A 4 14.72 -16.96 -15.55
CA LEU A 4 14.07 -17.65 -16.66
C LEU A 4 13.03 -16.78 -17.38
N ILE A 5 12.44 -15.81 -16.68
CA ILE A 5 11.53 -14.82 -17.26
C ILE A 5 12.32 -13.77 -18.03
N ALA A 6 13.41 -13.25 -17.45
CA ALA A 6 14.19 -12.16 -18.03
C ALA A 6 15.06 -12.56 -19.23
N TYR A 7 15.59 -13.78 -19.22
CA TYR A 7 16.58 -14.26 -20.19
C TYR A 7 16.24 -15.61 -20.83
N GLY A 8 15.14 -16.24 -20.41
CA GLY A 8 14.74 -17.58 -20.86
C GLY A 8 13.42 -17.60 -21.60
N PRO A 9 12.92 -18.80 -21.90
CA PRO A 9 11.72 -19.00 -22.71
C PRO A 9 10.41 -18.60 -22.03
N LEU A 10 10.41 -18.34 -20.71
CA LEU A 10 9.22 -17.92 -19.97
C LEU A 10 8.83 -16.47 -20.25
N GLY A 11 9.76 -15.63 -20.67
CA GLY A 11 9.48 -14.22 -20.99
C GLY A 11 8.39 -14.05 -22.05
N PRO A 12 8.54 -14.64 -23.25
CA PRO A 12 7.51 -14.54 -24.28
C PRO A 12 6.15 -15.11 -23.85
N VAL A 13 6.15 -16.20 -23.09
CA VAL A 13 4.91 -16.83 -22.61
C VAL A 13 4.17 -15.89 -21.64
N ILE A 14 4.89 -15.27 -20.71
CA ILE A 14 4.29 -14.39 -19.71
C ILE A 14 3.88 -13.05 -20.34
N PHE A 15 4.76 -12.39 -21.07
CA PHE A 15 4.52 -11.05 -21.56
C PHE A 15 3.59 -11.01 -22.79
N LEU A 16 3.78 -11.93 -23.76
CA LEU A 16 2.96 -11.92 -24.98
C LEU A 16 1.64 -12.68 -24.81
N ARG A 17 1.67 -13.90 -24.21
CA ARG A 17 0.48 -14.75 -24.14
C ARG A 17 -0.38 -14.46 -22.92
N LEU A 18 0.22 -14.33 -21.71
CA LEU A 18 -0.51 -14.14 -20.47
C LEU A 18 -0.93 -12.69 -20.25
N LEU A 19 -0.01 -11.74 -20.49
CA LEU A 19 -0.25 -10.30 -20.31
C LEU A 19 -0.74 -9.59 -21.56
N GLY A 20 -0.68 -10.24 -22.74
CA GLY A 20 -1.19 -9.69 -23.99
C GLY A 20 -0.44 -8.47 -24.50
N ILE A 21 0.86 -8.33 -24.16
CA ILE A 21 1.66 -7.19 -24.63
C ILE A 21 1.91 -7.32 -26.14
N PRO A 22 1.66 -6.24 -26.93
CA PRO A 22 1.97 -6.25 -28.35
C PRO A 22 3.43 -6.63 -28.62
N SER A 23 3.66 -7.41 -29.70
CA SER A 23 5.01 -7.86 -30.09
C SER A 23 5.97 -6.71 -30.34
N SER A 24 5.47 -5.56 -30.80
CA SER A 24 6.25 -4.32 -31.00
C SER A 24 6.87 -3.78 -29.69
N LEU A 25 6.18 -3.94 -28.57
CA LEU A 25 6.62 -3.45 -27.25
C LEU A 25 7.38 -4.49 -26.43
N TYR A 26 7.45 -5.73 -26.91
CA TYR A 26 8.06 -6.83 -26.16
C TYR A 26 9.54 -6.56 -25.80
N GLN A 27 10.33 -6.07 -26.75
CA GLN A 27 11.75 -5.80 -26.53
C GLN A 27 11.99 -4.72 -25.46
N GLU A 28 11.22 -3.65 -25.50
CA GLU A 28 11.31 -2.59 -24.49
C GLU A 28 10.85 -3.08 -23.12
N THR A 29 9.78 -3.87 -23.08
CA THR A 29 9.26 -4.46 -21.85
C THR A 29 10.27 -5.38 -21.18
N ILE A 30 10.91 -6.27 -21.94
CA ILE A 30 11.90 -7.21 -21.40
C ILE A 30 13.17 -6.50 -20.93
N GLN A 31 13.62 -5.46 -21.65
CA GLN A 31 14.76 -4.63 -21.22
C GLN A 31 14.43 -3.89 -19.91
N THR A 32 13.26 -3.29 -19.81
CA THR A 32 12.77 -2.65 -18.59
C THR A 32 12.70 -3.64 -17.43
N PHE A 33 12.17 -4.84 -17.68
CA PHE A 33 12.10 -5.89 -16.67
C PHE A 33 13.46 -6.34 -16.18
N ARG A 34 14.46 -6.43 -17.07
CA ARG A 34 15.86 -6.75 -16.70
C ARG A 34 16.46 -5.71 -15.76
N ILE A 35 16.22 -4.43 -15.99
CA ILE A 35 16.65 -3.36 -15.09
C ILE A 35 15.95 -3.52 -13.72
N PHE A 36 14.68 -3.89 -13.72
CA PHE A 36 13.89 -4.07 -12.52
C PHE A 36 14.24 -5.31 -11.67
N LEU A 37 15.07 -6.23 -12.18
CA LEU A 37 15.48 -7.45 -11.47
C LEU A 37 16.17 -7.20 -10.13
N VAL A 38 16.89 -6.10 -10.01
CA VAL A 38 17.64 -5.73 -8.80
C VAL A 38 16.70 -5.11 -7.75
N PHE A 39 15.58 -4.56 -8.18
CA PHE A 39 14.65 -3.82 -7.35
C PHE A 39 14.13 -4.59 -6.11
N PRO A 40 13.69 -5.88 -6.20
CA PRO A 40 13.22 -6.61 -5.03
C PRO A 40 14.28 -6.76 -3.93
N ALA A 41 15.54 -7.00 -4.32
CA ALA A 41 16.64 -7.11 -3.36
C ALA A 41 16.88 -5.77 -2.63
N ILE A 42 16.91 -4.67 -3.39
CA ILE A 42 17.05 -3.32 -2.85
C ILE A 42 15.88 -2.99 -1.91
N ALA A 43 14.65 -3.33 -2.30
CA ALA A 43 13.45 -3.07 -1.51
C ALA A 43 13.47 -3.85 -0.17
N VAL A 44 13.93 -5.09 -0.17
CA VAL A 44 14.09 -5.90 1.06
C VAL A 44 15.12 -5.27 1.98
N LEU A 45 16.29 -4.90 1.46
CA LEU A 45 17.33 -4.24 2.25
C LEU A 45 16.83 -2.93 2.86
N ARG A 46 16.17 -2.09 2.06
CA ARG A 46 15.55 -0.86 2.54
C ARG A 46 14.60 -1.13 3.69
N SER A 47 13.64 -2.04 3.50
CA SER A 47 12.61 -2.34 4.49
C SER A 47 13.20 -2.87 5.80
N PHE A 48 14.25 -3.70 5.71
CA PHE A 48 14.96 -4.22 6.87
C PHE A 48 15.60 -3.11 7.71
N TYR A 49 16.39 -2.22 7.07
CA TYR A 49 17.06 -1.14 7.79
C TYR A 49 16.08 -0.08 8.30
N GLN A 50 15.02 0.22 7.55
CA GLN A 50 13.95 1.11 8.02
C GLN A 50 13.23 0.54 9.24
N ALA A 51 12.97 -0.77 9.30
CA ALA A 51 12.37 -1.40 10.47
C ALA A 51 13.25 -1.23 11.73
N LEU A 52 14.58 -1.30 11.59
CA LEU A 52 15.50 -1.02 12.71
C LEU A 52 15.42 0.43 13.18
N ILE A 53 15.31 1.39 12.26
CA ILE A 53 15.16 2.82 12.57
C ILE A 53 13.81 3.08 13.27
N ILE A 54 12.72 2.47 12.77
CA ILE A 54 11.37 2.58 13.36
C ILE A 54 11.36 2.00 14.78
N LYS A 55 12.01 0.86 15.01
CA LYS A 55 12.13 0.27 16.33
C LYS A 55 12.76 1.23 17.33
N GLN A 56 13.72 2.05 16.90
CA GLN A 56 14.34 3.10 17.72
C GLN A 56 13.50 4.36 17.89
N LYS A 57 12.29 4.41 17.33
CA LYS A 57 11.37 5.58 17.36
C LYS A 57 11.94 6.84 16.71
N LYS A 58 12.95 6.71 15.82
CA LYS A 58 13.63 7.84 15.14
C LYS A 58 13.12 8.00 13.71
N THR A 59 11.80 8.02 13.54
CA THR A 59 11.13 8.05 12.21
C THR A 59 11.45 9.29 11.38
N TYR A 60 11.86 10.41 12.01
CA TYR A 60 12.26 11.61 11.29
C TYR A 60 13.40 11.39 10.29
N VAL A 61 14.30 10.42 10.57
CA VAL A 61 15.38 10.06 9.63
C VAL A 61 14.85 9.45 8.35
N ILE A 62 13.79 8.62 8.45
CA ILE A 62 13.14 8.05 7.27
C ILE A 62 12.57 9.18 6.40
N THR A 63 12.00 10.22 7.02
CA THR A 63 11.51 11.40 6.30
C THR A 63 12.64 12.14 5.58
N ILE A 64 13.79 12.34 6.24
CA ILE A 64 14.97 12.94 5.62
C ILE A 64 15.47 12.11 4.45
N ASN A 65 15.60 10.78 4.64
CA ASN A 65 16.02 9.86 3.58
C ASN A 65 15.06 9.91 2.37
N MET A 66 13.76 10.03 2.63
CA MET A 66 12.73 10.15 1.59
C MET A 66 12.87 11.49 0.82
N MET A 67 13.17 12.60 1.49
CA MET A 67 13.42 13.89 0.83
C MET A 67 14.66 13.82 -0.05
N ILE A 68 15.76 13.23 0.42
CA ILE A 68 16.97 13.03 -0.36
C ILE A 68 16.68 12.14 -1.59
N ARG A 69 15.92 11.05 -1.40
CA ARG A 69 15.45 10.21 -2.49
C ARG A 69 14.71 11.01 -3.56
N LEU A 70 13.75 11.86 -3.16
CA LEU A 70 12.97 12.68 -4.11
C LEU A 70 13.87 13.62 -4.90
N LEU A 71 14.83 14.31 -4.25
CA LEU A 71 15.80 15.16 -4.92
C LEU A 71 16.65 14.39 -5.92
N LEU A 72 17.15 13.21 -5.54
CA LEU A 72 17.92 12.35 -6.43
C LEU A 72 17.09 11.87 -7.63
N MET A 73 15.83 11.51 -7.40
CA MET A 73 14.93 11.11 -8.49
C MET A 73 14.69 12.26 -9.48
N VAL A 74 14.56 13.50 -9.03
CA VAL A 74 14.44 14.68 -9.90
C VAL A 74 15.70 14.86 -10.74
N ILE A 75 16.90 14.74 -10.14
CA ILE A 75 18.17 14.85 -10.85
C ILE A 75 18.28 13.74 -11.90
N VAL A 76 18.02 12.50 -11.53
CA VAL A 76 18.08 11.33 -12.43
C VAL A 76 17.05 11.45 -13.57
N ALA A 77 15.86 12.00 -13.30
CA ALA A 77 14.84 12.25 -14.30
C ALA A 77 15.29 13.26 -15.37
N GLN A 78 16.18 14.19 -15.03
CA GLN A 78 16.76 15.13 -16.00
C GLN A 78 17.92 14.55 -16.79
N VAL A 79 18.65 13.60 -16.23
CA VAL A 79 19.87 13.05 -16.82
C VAL A 79 19.61 11.81 -17.67
N VAL A 80 18.87 10.83 -17.14
CA VAL A 80 18.70 9.50 -17.76
C VAL A 80 18.01 9.55 -19.14
N PRO A 81 16.98 10.39 -19.39
CA PRO A 81 16.37 10.47 -20.72
C PRO A 81 17.31 10.97 -21.82
N ARG A 82 18.43 11.62 -21.44
CA ARG A 82 19.44 12.12 -22.39
C ARG A 82 20.46 11.06 -22.79
N ILE A 83 20.45 9.89 -22.14
CA ILE A 83 21.36 8.79 -22.45
C ILE A 83 20.78 7.97 -23.61
N PRO A 84 21.47 7.90 -24.77
CA PRO A 84 20.96 7.15 -25.91
C PRO A 84 20.88 5.64 -25.59
N GLY A 85 19.84 4.99 -26.12
CA GLY A 85 19.67 3.53 -25.98
C GLY A 85 18.88 3.06 -24.76
N ILE A 86 18.42 3.96 -23.88
CA ILE A 86 17.53 3.61 -22.77
C ILE A 86 16.07 3.78 -23.23
N PRO A 87 15.25 2.70 -23.26
CA PRO A 87 13.83 2.82 -23.62
C PRO A 87 13.07 3.58 -22.54
N GLY A 88 11.95 4.23 -22.89
CA GLY A 88 11.17 5.04 -21.96
C GLY A 88 10.77 4.32 -20.67
N GLY A 89 10.37 3.03 -20.76
CA GLY A 89 10.13 2.18 -19.61
C GLY A 89 11.38 1.95 -18.75
N GLY A 90 12.56 1.86 -19.39
CA GLY A 90 13.85 1.72 -18.70
C GLY A 90 14.21 2.95 -17.85
N VAL A 91 13.88 4.15 -18.32
CA VAL A 91 14.04 5.39 -17.54
C VAL A 91 13.28 5.31 -16.23
N GLY A 92 12.00 4.90 -16.27
CA GLY A 92 11.18 4.72 -15.07
C GLY A 92 11.75 3.66 -14.11
N ALA A 93 12.26 2.54 -14.65
CA ALA A 93 12.87 1.49 -13.86
C ALA A 93 14.16 1.96 -13.15
N ILE A 94 15.02 2.71 -13.85
CA ILE A 94 16.24 3.30 -13.27
C ILE A 94 15.88 4.32 -12.19
N LEU A 95 14.90 5.20 -12.45
CA LEU A 95 14.42 6.18 -11.48
C LEU A 95 14.00 5.51 -10.17
N LEU A 96 13.18 4.46 -10.26
CA LEU A 96 12.72 3.72 -9.09
C LEU A 96 13.87 2.98 -8.40
N ALA A 97 14.74 2.34 -9.15
CA ALA A 97 15.89 1.60 -8.59
C ALA A 97 16.87 2.53 -7.86
N VAL A 98 17.21 3.68 -8.45
CA VAL A 98 18.07 4.69 -7.82
C VAL A 98 17.38 5.32 -6.62
N GLY A 99 16.10 5.65 -6.74
CA GLY A 99 15.34 6.24 -5.65
C GLY A 99 15.27 5.30 -4.43
N VAL A 100 14.84 4.06 -4.62
CA VAL A 100 14.75 3.08 -3.51
C VAL A 100 16.13 2.64 -3.04
N GLY A 101 17.12 2.58 -3.96
CA GLY A 101 18.50 2.24 -3.64
C GLY A 101 19.19 3.29 -2.77
N SER A 102 19.02 4.57 -3.08
CA SER A 102 19.55 5.65 -2.24
C SER A 102 18.95 5.63 -0.83
N GLU A 103 17.65 5.42 -0.72
CA GLU A 103 16.96 5.28 0.55
C GLU A 103 17.43 4.06 1.36
N ALA A 104 17.70 2.93 0.67
CA ALA A 104 18.27 1.73 1.27
C ALA A 104 19.69 1.98 1.84
N ILE A 105 20.55 2.64 1.06
CA ILE A 105 21.92 2.97 1.47
C ILE A 105 21.91 3.93 2.66
N LEU A 106 21.13 5.00 2.61
CA LEU A 106 21.02 5.97 3.69
C LEU A 106 20.48 5.31 4.98
N SER A 107 19.47 4.46 4.86
CA SER A 107 18.91 3.72 6.01
C SER A 107 19.92 2.73 6.58
N MET A 108 20.72 2.08 5.73
CA MET A 108 21.79 1.19 6.15
C MET A 108 22.88 1.95 6.90
N ILE A 109 23.38 3.06 6.36
CA ILE A 109 24.38 3.92 7.02
C ILE A 109 23.87 4.37 8.39
N THR A 110 22.63 4.85 8.47
CA THR A 110 22.03 5.28 9.73
C THR A 110 21.93 4.15 10.75
N ALA A 111 21.50 2.96 10.31
CA ALA A 111 21.39 1.80 11.20
C ALA A 111 22.76 1.36 11.74
N PHE A 112 23.81 1.41 10.91
CA PHE A 112 25.17 1.07 11.35
C PHE A 112 25.78 2.12 12.29
N THR A 113 25.57 3.41 12.06
CA THR A 113 26.06 4.46 12.96
C THR A 113 25.41 4.39 14.33
N TRP A 114 24.19 3.82 14.45
CA TRP A 114 23.47 3.68 15.71
C TRP A 114 23.51 2.26 16.30
N LYS A 115 24.38 1.39 15.79
CA LYS A 115 24.51 -0.01 16.22
C LYS A 115 24.79 -0.17 17.72
N SER A 116 25.50 0.78 18.33
CA SER A 116 25.78 0.77 19.78
C SER A 116 24.51 0.80 20.63
N ASN A 117 23.47 1.52 20.19
CA ASN A 117 22.22 1.62 20.92
C ASN A 117 21.35 0.35 20.75
N LEU A 118 21.46 -0.34 19.61
CA LEU A 118 20.77 -1.62 19.38
C LEU A 118 21.37 -2.78 20.19
N ALA A 119 22.68 -2.77 20.39
CA ALA A 119 23.37 -3.78 21.18
C ALA A 119 23.06 -3.67 22.69
N ALA A 120 22.88 -2.46 23.20
CA ALA A 120 22.52 -2.21 24.60
C ALA A 120 21.11 -2.72 24.96
N GLU A 121 20.15 -2.65 24.04
CA GLU A 121 18.80 -3.20 24.24
C GLU A 121 18.72 -4.74 24.09
N SER A 122 19.70 -5.37 23.45
CA SER A 122 19.69 -6.81 23.18
C SER A 122 20.20 -7.67 24.34
N THR A 123 20.51 -7.10 25.49
CA THR A 123 20.94 -7.82 26.69
C THR A 123 19.81 -8.60 27.40
N THR A 124 18.55 -8.44 26.99
CA THR A 124 17.50 -9.39 27.35
C THR A 124 17.71 -10.66 26.55
N ARG A 125 18.17 -11.72 27.21
CA ARG A 125 18.37 -13.10 26.70
C ARG A 125 17.08 -13.63 26.05
N GLY A 126 16.79 -13.21 24.85
CA GLY A 126 15.76 -13.83 24.01
C GLY A 126 16.33 -15.11 23.40
N THR A 127 15.58 -16.19 23.44
CA THR A 127 15.91 -17.41 22.67
C THR A 127 16.10 -17.04 21.20
N PRO A 128 17.15 -17.53 20.52
CA PRO A 128 17.39 -17.22 19.12
C PRO A 128 16.18 -17.65 18.28
N LEU A 129 15.68 -16.73 17.45
CA LEU A 129 14.56 -17.01 16.55
C LEU A 129 14.96 -18.11 15.56
N ARG A 130 14.27 -19.24 15.60
CA ARG A 130 14.44 -20.29 14.59
C ARG A 130 13.93 -19.78 13.25
N PRO A 131 14.67 -20.02 12.14
CA PRO A 131 14.22 -19.59 10.80
C PRO A 131 12.82 -20.10 10.42
N SER A 132 12.46 -21.32 10.86
CA SER A 132 11.12 -21.88 10.64
C SER A 132 10.02 -21.06 11.32
N THR A 133 10.24 -20.58 12.53
CA THR A 133 9.29 -19.75 13.26
C THR A 133 9.12 -18.39 12.59
N ALA A 134 10.21 -17.79 12.10
CA ALA A 134 10.16 -16.55 11.34
C ALA A 134 9.39 -16.73 10.00
N LEU A 135 9.64 -17.85 9.31
CA LEU A 135 8.94 -18.17 8.05
C LEU A 135 7.45 -18.39 8.28
N LEU A 136 7.04 -19.16 9.29
CA LEU A 136 5.64 -19.39 9.63
C LEU A 136 4.90 -18.09 10.00
N PHE A 137 5.60 -17.14 10.63
CA PHE A 137 5.05 -15.83 10.93
C PHE A 137 4.89 -14.96 9.66
N TYR A 138 5.88 -15.01 8.77
CA TYR A 138 5.93 -14.16 7.58
C TYR A 138 5.06 -14.67 6.43
N LEU A 139 4.93 -15.98 6.26
CA LEU A 139 4.21 -16.58 5.12
C LEU A 139 2.76 -16.12 4.98
N PRO A 140 1.96 -16.04 6.07
CA PRO A 140 0.61 -15.48 5.98
C PRO A 140 0.59 -14.00 5.54
N LEU A 141 1.54 -13.19 6.03
CA LEU A 141 1.65 -11.77 5.63
C LEU A 141 2.02 -11.62 4.15
N ALA A 142 2.92 -12.48 3.64
CA ALA A 142 3.24 -12.51 2.22
C ALA A 142 2.01 -12.90 1.38
N ALA A 143 1.23 -13.90 1.82
CA ALA A 143 -0.02 -14.27 1.18
C ALA A 143 -1.04 -13.10 1.20
N ALA A 144 -1.14 -12.36 2.30
CA ALA A 144 -1.98 -11.17 2.40
C ALA A 144 -1.60 -10.11 1.35
N SER A 145 -0.30 -9.84 1.17
CA SER A 145 0.19 -8.88 0.16
C SER A 145 -0.08 -9.34 -1.28
N ILE A 146 0.00 -10.64 -1.54
CA ILE A 146 -0.36 -11.21 -2.84
C ILE A 146 -1.86 -11.00 -3.11
N LEU A 147 -2.72 -11.31 -2.13
CA LEU A 147 -4.17 -11.11 -2.25
C LEU A 147 -4.52 -9.64 -2.52
N GLU A 148 -3.89 -8.71 -1.82
CA GLU A 148 -4.10 -7.28 -2.04
C GLU A 148 -3.76 -6.85 -3.47
N SER A 149 -2.73 -7.47 -4.08
CA SER A 149 -2.33 -7.19 -5.46
C SER A 149 -3.40 -7.55 -6.50
N PHE A 150 -4.32 -8.45 -6.18
CA PHE A 150 -5.44 -8.81 -7.07
C PHE A 150 -6.59 -7.80 -7.07
N SER A 151 -6.67 -6.92 -6.08
CA SER A 151 -7.79 -5.98 -5.93
C SER A 151 -7.96 -5.06 -7.16
N LYS A 152 -6.87 -4.47 -7.66
CA LYS A 152 -6.91 -3.62 -8.86
C LYS A 152 -7.29 -4.38 -10.14
N PRO A 153 -6.69 -5.52 -10.48
CA PRO A 153 -7.14 -6.34 -11.62
C PRO A 153 -8.62 -6.72 -11.58
N LEU A 154 -9.15 -7.05 -10.40
CA LEU A 154 -10.58 -7.36 -10.25
C LEU A 154 -11.47 -6.17 -10.57
N ILE A 155 -11.17 -4.98 -10.03
CA ILE A 155 -11.92 -3.76 -10.33
C ILE A 155 -11.83 -3.42 -11.82
N ASN A 156 -10.61 -3.46 -12.39
CA ASN A 156 -10.40 -3.18 -13.81
C ASN A 156 -11.19 -4.15 -14.71
N SER A 157 -11.30 -5.43 -14.33
CA SER A 157 -12.08 -6.41 -15.09
C SER A 157 -13.59 -6.11 -15.07
N GLY A 158 -14.09 -5.53 -13.99
CA GLY A 158 -15.48 -5.05 -13.91
C GLY A 158 -15.71 -3.79 -14.71
N LEU A 159 -14.79 -2.82 -14.62
CA LEU A 159 -14.85 -1.58 -15.39
C LEU A 159 -14.79 -1.84 -16.90
N ALA A 160 -14.02 -2.84 -17.33
CA ALA A 160 -13.96 -3.26 -18.72
C ALA A 160 -15.29 -3.82 -19.29
N ARG A 161 -16.25 -4.13 -18.43
CA ARG A 161 -17.60 -4.61 -18.81
C ARG A 161 -18.67 -3.52 -18.78
N THR A 162 -18.31 -2.29 -18.47
CA THR A 162 -19.23 -1.13 -18.49
C THR A 162 -19.45 -0.64 -19.92
N ALA A 163 -20.45 0.21 -20.12
CA ALA A 163 -20.79 0.76 -21.44
C ALA A 163 -19.68 1.61 -22.07
N SER A 164 -18.82 2.23 -21.24
CA SER A 164 -17.69 3.04 -21.67
C SER A 164 -16.42 2.63 -20.91
N PRO A 165 -15.79 1.50 -21.27
CA PRO A 165 -14.68 0.91 -20.50
C PRO A 165 -13.46 1.84 -20.38
N GLU A 166 -13.09 2.51 -21.48
CA GLU A 166 -11.92 3.39 -21.50
C GLU A 166 -12.09 4.57 -20.53
N LEU A 167 -13.27 5.19 -20.57
CA LEU A 167 -13.62 6.29 -19.68
C LEU A 167 -13.68 5.85 -18.21
N ALA A 168 -14.28 4.71 -17.96
CA ALA A 168 -14.38 4.14 -16.61
C ALA A 168 -13.01 3.79 -16.01
N LEU A 169 -12.13 3.15 -16.79
CA LEU A 169 -10.77 2.80 -16.38
C LEU A 169 -9.91 4.06 -16.15
N ALA A 170 -9.95 5.02 -17.08
CA ALA A 170 -9.18 6.26 -16.95
C ALA A 170 -9.65 7.08 -15.74
N GLY A 171 -10.97 7.27 -15.59
CA GLY A 171 -11.54 7.98 -14.45
C GLY A 171 -11.23 7.34 -13.11
N TYR A 172 -11.27 6.02 -13.03
CA TYR A 172 -10.87 5.29 -11.81
C TYR A 172 -9.39 5.48 -11.48
N GLN A 173 -8.48 5.38 -12.44
CA GLN A 173 -7.05 5.54 -12.19
C GLN A 173 -6.72 6.93 -11.63
N VAL A 174 -7.35 7.98 -12.19
CA VAL A 174 -7.22 9.35 -11.68
C VAL A 174 -7.78 9.46 -10.27
N ALA A 175 -9.00 8.97 -10.03
CA ALA A 175 -9.67 9.02 -8.74
C ALA A 175 -8.87 8.28 -7.66
N TYR A 176 -8.40 7.06 -7.97
CA TYR A 176 -7.64 6.23 -7.06
C TYR A 176 -6.30 6.89 -6.70
N SER A 177 -5.57 7.40 -7.69
CA SER A 177 -4.29 8.07 -7.46
C SER A 177 -4.47 9.32 -6.59
N PHE A 178 -5.54 10.07 -6.82
CA PHE A 178 -5.86 11.25 -6.02
C PHE A 178 -6.24 10.89 -4.57
N ALA A 179 -7.14 9.94 -4.38
CA ALA A 179 -7.55 9.48 -3.05
C ALA A 179 -6.35 8.88 -2.28
N TRP A 180 -5.42 8.23 -2.97
CA TRP A 180 -4.24 7.61 -2.37
C TRP A 180 -3.28 8.62 -1.72
N ILE A 181 -3.30 9.90 -2.12
CA ILE A 181 -2.55 10.96 -1.44
C ILE A 181 -2.98 11.06 0.02
N PHE A 182 -4.29 10.97 0.30
CA PHE A 182 -4.85 11.02 1.65
C PHE A 182 -4.71 9.69 2.40
N VAL A 183 -4.91 8.57 1.70
CA VAL A 183 -4.72 7.22 2.26
C VAL A 183 -3.25 6.97 2.61
N GLY A 184 -2.31 7.55 1.86
CA GLY A 184 -0.87 7.44 2.12
C GLY A 184 -0.46 7.85 3.53
N ILE A 185 -1.19 8.81 4.15
CA ILE A 185 -0.99 9.21 5.55
C ILE A 185 -1.28 8.04 6.50
N ALA A 186 -2.27 7.21 6.15
CA ALA A 186 -2.69 6.06 6.94
C ALA A 186 -1.87 4.79 6.67
N PHE A 187 -1.11 4.74 5.58
CA PHE A 187 -0.45 3.54 5.06
C PHE A 187 0.47 2.83 6.05
N ASN A 188 1.06 3.56 6.99
CA ASN A 188 1.98 3.00 7.98
C ASN A 188 1.39 2.93 9.41
N ILE A 189 0.08 3.04 9.56
CA ILE A 189 -0.57 3.02 10.88
C ILE A 189 -0.32 1.71 11.62
N HIS A 190 -0.30 0.56 10.94
CA HIS A 190 0.04 -0.72 11.57
C HIS A 190 1.42 -0.71 12.24
N GLN A 191 2.39 0.02 11.69
CA GLN A 191 3.72 0.16 12.31
C GLN A 191 3.65 0.98 13.61
N VAL A 192 2.82 2.03 13.65
CA VAL A 192 2.56 2.78 14.89
C VAL A 192 1.95 1.87 15.95
N VAL A 193 1.00 1.01 15.56
CA VAL A 193 0.40 0.02 16.46
C VAL A 193 1.45 -0.95 16.99
N ILE A 194 2.27 -1.52 16.10
CA ILE A 194 3.32 -2.49 16.48
C ILE A 194 4.33 -1.88 17.47
N VAL A 195 4.70 -0.62 17.29
CA VAL A 195 5.72 0.04 18.11
C VAL A 195 5.17 0.55 19.44
N PHE A 196 3.93 1.04 19.46
CA PHE A 196 3.39 1.79 20.59
C PHE A 196 2.26 1.09 21.36
N ALA A 197 1.60 0.07 20.80
CA ALA A 197 0.50 -0.62 21.47
C ALA A 197 0.99 -1.76 22.38
N ASN A 198 1.89 -1.45 23.32
CA ASN A 198 2.54 -2.45 24.18
C ASN A 198 1.68 -2.88 25.39
N ASP A 199 0.74 -2.02 25.82
CA ASP A 199 -0.18 -2.26 26.92
C ASP A 199 -1.57 -1.70 26.62
N ALA A 200 -2.55 -1.95 27.50
CA ALA A 200 -3.93 -1.54 27.30
C ALA A 200 -4.12 -0.01 27.26
N ALA A 201 -3.34 0.74 28.04
CA ALA A 201 -3.43 2.19 28.09
C ALA A 201 -2.83 2.82 26.83
N ALA A 202 -1.66 2.32 26.41
CA ALA A 202 -1.03 2.72 25.17
C ALA A 202 -1.88 2.36 23.95
N SER A 203 -2.47 1.16 23.92
CA SER A 203 -3.40 0.74 22.87
C SER A 203 -4.64 1.65 22.76
N ALA A 204 -5.16 2.14 23.88
CA ALA A 204 -6.27 3.08 23.89
C ALA A 204 -5.87 4.44 23.28
N LYS A 205 -4.67 4.94 23.59
CA LYS A 205 -4.13 6.19 23.03
C LYS A 205 -3.90 6.05 21.52
N VAL A 206 -3.26 4.93 21.09
CA VAL A 206 -3.04 4.62 19.67
C VAL A 206 -4.35 4.55 18.92
N ARG A 207 -5.36 3.86 19.46
CA ARG A 207 -6.70 3.79 18.84
C ARG A 207 -7.32 5.17 18.68
N ARG A 208 -7.26 6.04 19.70
CA ARG A 208 -7.77 7.42 19.61
C ARG A 208 -7.02 8.21 18.53
N PHE A 209 -5.70 8.09 18.48
CA PHE A 209 -4.87 8.72 17.44
C PHE A 209 -5.29 8.27 16.04
N VAL A 210 -5.46 6.95 15.82
CA VAL A 210 -5.85 6.38 14.52
C VAL A 210 -7.22 6.89 14.08
N TRP A 211 -8.21 6.93 14.99
CA TRP A 211 -9.52 7.51 14.70
C TRP A 211 -9.42 9.00 14.32
N THR A 212 -8.63 9.76 15.06
CA THR A 212 -8.42 11.19 14.77
C THR A 212 -7.80 11.41 13.40
N VAL A 213 -6.73 10.66 13.05
CA VAL A 213 -6.10 10.72 11.73
C VAL A 213 -7.08 10.33 10.63
N GLY A 214 -7.79 9.21 10.80
CA GLY A 214 -8.77 8.74 9.83
C GLY A 214 -9.91 9.74 9.59
N LEU A 215 -10.42 10.37 10.65
CA LEU A 215 -11.46 11.39 10.54
C LEU A 215 -10.94 12.68 9.88
N ILE A 216 -9.79 13.18 10.28
CA ILE A 216 -9.20 14.40 9.69
C ILE A 216 -8.95 14.21 8.19
N THR A 217 -8.34 13.08 7.80
CA THR A 217 -8.04 12.82 6.38
C THR A 217 -9.30 12.60 5.55
N THR A 218 -10.30 11.92 6.10
CA THR A 218 -11.60 11.72 5.46
C THR A 218 -12.35 13.05 5.32
N CYS A 219 -12.47 13.83 6.40
CA CYS A 219 -13.12 15.14 6.34
C CYS A 219 -12.39 16.10 5.41
N GLY A 220 -11.06 16.08 5.39
CA GLY A 220 -10.27 16.90 4.47
C GLY A 220 -10.55 16.56 3.00
N LEU A 221 -10.60 15.27 2.65
CA LEU A 221 -10.90 14.84 1.30
C LEU A 221 -12.36 15.11 0.92
N LEU A 222 -13.31 14.92 1.84
CA LEU A 222 -14.71 15.28 1.62
C LEU A 222 -14.88 16.78 1.40
N LEU A 223 -14.31 17.62 2.25
CA LEU A 223 -14.33 19.08 2.08
C LEU A 223 -13.76 19.48 0.72
N LEU A 224 -12.59 18.97 0.36
CA LEU A 224 -11.97 19.26 -0.93
C LEU A 224 -12.87 18.85 -2.11
N THR A 225 -13.57 17.72 -1.97
CA THR A 225 -14.43 17.18 -3.02
C THR A 225 -15.73 17.99 -3.14
N PHE A 226 -16.40 18.30 -2.04
CA PHE A 226 -17.66 19.04 -2.06
C PHE A 226 -17.51 20.55 -2.31
N THR A 227 -16.35 21.13 -2.04
CA THR A 227 -16.04 22.52 -2.42
C THR A 227 -15.62 22.68 -3.87
N GLY A 228 -15.57 21.59 -4.65
CA GLY A 228 -15.14 21.63 -6.05
C GLY A 228 -13.60 21.61 -6.21
N GLY A 229 -12.84 21.61 -5.12
CA GLY A 229 -11.37 21.61 -5.15
C GLY A 229 -10.81 20.38 -5.86
N THR A 230 -11.40 19.20 -5.64
CA THR A 230 -11.02 17.98 -6.36
C THR A 230 -11.19 18.12 -7.85
N SER A 231 -12.33 18.67 -8.31
CA SER A 231 -12.61 18.90 -9.73
C SER A 231 -11.60 19.88 -10.34
N TRP A 232 -11.32 20.96 -9.63
CA TRP A 232 -10.34 21.96 -10.07
C TRP A 232 -8.92 21.39 -10.18
N ILE A 233 -8.48 20.58 -9.20
CA ILE A 233 -7.15 19.95 -9.22
C ILE A 233 -7.04 18.96 -10.38
N ILE A 234 -8.06 18.13 -10.59
CA ILE A 234 -8.07 17.12 -11.66
C ILE A 234 -8.02 17.80 -13.02
N GLU A 235 -8.73 18.91 -13.19
CA GLU A 235 -8.79 19.67 -14.45
C GLU A 235 -7.51 20.48 -14.70
N ASN A 236 -7.09 21.29 -13.72
CA ASN A 236 -6.05 22.31 -13.95
C ASN A 236 -4.64 21.84 -13.61
N ILE A 237 -4.48 20.89 -12.68
CA ILE A 237 -3.15 20.39 -12.27
C ILE A 237 -2.84 19.08 -12.98
N ILE A 238 -3.81 18.13 -13.02
CA ILE A 238 -3.60 16.84 -13.68
C ILE A 238 -3.82 16.96 -15.19
N GLY A 239 -4.66 17.90 -15.64
CA GLY A 239 -4.89 18.17 -17.06
C GLY A 239 -5.76 17.11 -17.75
N VAL A 240 -6.81 16.63 -17.09
CA VAL A 240 -7.67 15.56 -17.58
C VAL A 240 -8.91 16.12 -18.29
N ASP A 241 -9.33 15.51 -19.39
CA ASP A 241 -10.52 15.87 -20.15
C ASP A 241 -11.80 15.86 -19.30
N ALA A 242 -12.78 16.73 -19.68
CA ALA A 242 -14.01 16.91 -18.92
C ALA A 242 -14.81 15.61 -18.69
N SER A 243 -14.81 14.70 -19.66
CA SER A 243 -15.48 13.39 -19.57
C SER A 243 -14.86 12.47 -18.52
N ILE A 244 -13.53 12.38 -18.49
CA ILE A 244 -12.77 11.59 -17.53
C ILE A 244 -12.86 12.24 -16.16
N ARG A 245 -12.80 13.58 -16.08
CA ARG A 245 -12.94 14.36 -14.84
C ARG A 245 -14.22 14.00 -14.08
N GLN A 246 -15.37 14.01 -14.78
CA GLN A 246 -16.67 13.72 -14.16
C GLN A 246 -16.67 12.30 -13.55
N THR A 247 -16.17 11.31 -14.29
CA THR A 247 -16.06 9.92 -13.80
C THR A 247 -15.07 9.81 -12.62
N ALA A 248 -13.97 10.55 -12.68
CA ALA A 248 -13.01 10.60 -11.58
C ALA A 248 -13.62 11.20 -10.31
N VAL A 249 -14.28 12.36 -10.40
CA VAL A 249 -14.93 13.03 -9.27
C VAL A 249 -15.99 12.14 -8.63
N ASN A 250 -16.82 11.46 -9.44
CA ASN A 250 -17.82 10.51 -8.95
C ASN A 250 -17.18 9.40 -8.10
N ASN A 251 -16.06 8.83 -8.54
CA ASN A 251 -15.34 7.82 -7.76
C ASN A 251 -14.65 8.43 -6.54
N VAL A 252 -14.10 9.66 -6.59
CA VAL A 252 -13.48 10.33 -5.43
C VAL A 252 -14.50 10.57 -4.32
N ILE A 253 -15.74 10.93 -4.64
CA ILE A 253 -16.81 11.11 -3.63
C ILE A 253 -16.92 9.84 -2.76
N VAL A 254 -16.96 8.67 -3.38
CA VAL A 254 -17.05 7.40 -2.66
C VAL A 254 -15.73 7.06 -1.97
N LEU A 255 -14.60 7.23 -2.66
CA LEU A 255 -13.27 6.96 -2.13
C LEU A 255 -12.88 7.92 -0.99
N SER A 256 -13.61 9.03 -0.79
CA SER A 256 -13.36 9.96 0.32
C SER A 256 -13.54 9.31 1.70
N PHE A 257 -14.28 8.21 1.79
CA PHE A 257 -14.40 7.42 3.03
C PHE A 257 -13.28 6.40 3.21
N MET A 258 -12.46 6.17 2.19
CA MET A 258 -11.40 5.18 2.21
C MET A 258 -10.31 5.47 3.28
N PRO A 259 -9.86 6.71 3.53
CA PRO A 259 -8.85 6.96 4.56
C PRO A 259 -9.28 6.44 5.95
N LEU A 260 -10.55 6.65 6.34
CA LEU A 260 -11.06 6.17 7.63
C LEU A 260 -11.12 4.65 7.69
N THR A 261 -11.70 4.00 6.67
CA THR A 261 -11.82 2.54 6.63
C THR A 261 -10.44 1.88 6.59
N PHE A 262 -9.50 2.45 5.85
CA PHE A 262 -8.12 1.99 5.77
C PHE A 262 -7.40 2.14 7.11
N CYS A 263 -7.52 3.29 7.78
CA CYS A 263 -6.99 3.51 9.13
C CYS A 263 -7.45 2.43 10.11
N LEU A 264 -8.74 2.07 10.07
CA LEU A 264 -9.31 1.05 10.96
C LEU A 264 -8.79 -0.35 10.61
N SER A 265 -8.69 -0.70 9.33
CA SER A 265 -8.11 -1.97 8.89
C SER A 265 -6.65 -2.10 9.34
N GLU A 266 -5.85 -1.05 9.17
CA GLU A 266 -4.45 -1.02 9.59
C GLU A 266 -4.30 -1.09 11.12
N LEU A 267 -5.19 -0.44 11.87
CA LEU A 267 -5.23 -0.53 13.33
C LEU A 267 -5.40 -1.98 13.81
N TYR A 268 -6.43 -2.66 13.32
CA TYR A 268 -6.72 -4.02 13.75
C TYR A 268 -5.72 -5.03 13.18
N SER A 269 -5.24 -4.85 11.97
CA SER A 269 -4.14 -5.66 11.40
C SER A 269 -2.87 -5.51 12.23
N GLY A 270 -2.51 -4.30 12.64
CA GLY A 270 -1.38 -4.06 13.54
C GLY A 270 -1.53 -4.77 14.89
N MET A 271 -2.72 -4.72 15.49
CA MET A 271 -3.01 -5.44 16.75
C MET A 271 -2.88 -6.96 16.58
N LEU A 272 -3.37 -7.53 15.46
CA LEU A 272 -3.24 -8.94 15.14
C LEU A 272 -1.78 -9.35 14.96
N ILE A 273 -0.96 -8.50 14.34
CA ILE A 273 0.49 -8.73 14.17
C ILE A 273 1.21 -8.74 15.52
N VAL A 274 0.91 -7.77 16.40
CA VAL A 274 1.43 -7.74 17.78
C VAL A 274 1.06 -9.02 18.54
N GLY A 275 -0.19 -9.49 18.36
CA GLY A 275 -0.67 -10.76 18.94
C GLY A 275 -0.17 -12.03 18.24
N ARG A 276 0.74 -11.91 17.25
CA ARG A 276 1.25 -13.01 16.41
C ARG A 276 0.15 -13.80 15.66
N GLN A 277 -0.99 -13.16 15.41
CA GLN A 277 -2.13 -13.74 14.70
C GLN A 277 -2.12 -13.37 13.20
N THR A 278 -0.99 -13.61 12.53
CA THR A 278 -0.77 -13.20 11.13
C THR A 278 -1.72 -13.87 10.15
N SER A 279 -2.14 -15.12 10.43
CA SER A 279 -3.16 -15.80 9.62
C SER A 279 -4.51 -15.07 9.62
N SER A 280 -4.86 -14.40 10.72
CA SER A 280 -6.09 -13.59 10.80
C SER A 280 -6.02 -12.35 9.91
N VAL A 281 -4.83 -11.77 9.73
CA VAL A 281 -4.60 -10.67 8.77
C VAL A 281 -4.82 -11.17 7.34
N THR A 282 -4.30 -12.35 6.99
CA THR A 282 -4.51 -12.97 5.68
C THR A 282 -5.99 -13.21 5.40
N VAL A 283 -6.75 -13.70 6.39
CA VAL A 283 -8.20 -13.89 6.25
C VAL A 283 -8.92 -12.57 6.01
N ALA A 284 -8.55 -11.50 6.74
CA ALA A 284 -9.15 -10.17 6.52
C ALA A 284 -8.86 -9.65 5.10
N LYS A 285 -7.63 -9.79 4.60
CA LYS A 285 -7.27 -9.42 3.21
C LYS A 285 -7.98 -10.29 2.16
N LEU A 286 -8.15 -11.59 2.41
CA LEU A 286 -8.93 -12.46 1.54
C LEU A 286 -10.39 -12.00 1.45
N MET A 287 -10.98 -11.63 2.57
CA MET A 287 -12.36 -11.14 2.61
C MET A 287 -12.50 -9.76 1.96
N ASN A 288 -11.48 -8.89 2.05
CA ASN A 288 -11.40 -7.66 1.27
C ASN A 288 -11.48 -7.96 -0.24
N THR A 289 -10.57 -8.82 -0.72
CA THR A 289 -10.49 -9.17 -2.15
C THR A 289 -11.78 -9.84 -2.64
N ALA A 290 -12.37 -10.72 -1.83
CA ALA A 290 -13.66 -11.33 -2.13
C ALA A 290 -14.79 -10.29 -2.15
N GLY A 291 -14.82 -9.38 -1.19
CA GLY A 291 -15.77 -8.27 -1.14
C GLY A 291 -15.67 -7.37 -2.38
N ILE A 292 -14.45 -7.00 -2.78
CA ILE A 292 -14.20 -6.25 -4.01
C ILE A 292 -14.75 -7.02 -5.23
N ALA A 293 -14.46 -8.32 -5.35
CA ALA A 293 -14.95 -9.12 -6.46
C ALA A 293 -16.48 -9.15 -6.50
N VAL A 294 -17.12 -9.46 -5.37
CA VAL A 294 -18.58 -9.50 -5.24
C VAL A 294 -19.19 -8.16 -5.63
N ALA A 295 -18.72 -7.05 -5.03
CA ALA A 295 -19.26 -5.72 -5.33
C ALA A 295 -19.03 -5.33 -6.80
N THR A 296 -17.83 -5.57 -7.33
CA THR A 296 -17.49 -5.25 -8.73
C THR A 296 -18.42 -5.96 -9.71
N PHE A 297 -18.53 -7.27 -9.59
CA PHE A 297 -19.34 -8.05 -10.54
C PHE A 297 -20.83 -7.87 -10.31
N SER A 298 -21.30 -7.68 -9.08
CA SER A 298 -22.70 -7.37 -8.80
C SER A 298 -23.12 -6.03 -9.39
N ILE A 299 -22.32 -4.98 -9.22
CA ILE A 299 -22.61 -3.66 -9.78
C ILE A 299 -22.56 -3.71 -11.31
N ALA A 300 -21.53 -4.34 -11.89
CA ALA A 300 -21.39 -4.43 -13.34
C ALA A 300 -22.57 -5.20 -14.01
N SER A 301 -23.11 -6.23 -13.34
CA SER A 301 -24.14 -7.08 -13.91
C SER A 301 -25.57 -6.67 -13.58
N PHE A 302 -25.82 -6.18 -12.36
CA PHE A 302 -27.20 -5.99 -11.85
C PHE A 302 -27.54 -4.50 -11.63
N LEU A 303 -26.55 -3.62 -11.53
CA LEU A 303 -26.74 -2.21 -11.17
C LEU A 303 -26.00 -1.27 -12.14
N PRO A 304 -26.29 -1.31 -13.46
CA PRO A 304 -25.54 -0.54 -14.45
C PRO A 304 -25.62 0.99 -14.21
N GLN A 305 -26.67 1.47 -13.54
CA GLN A 305 -26.80 2.88 -13.14
C GLN A 305 -25.71 3.33 -12.16
N LEU A 306 -25.10 2.42 -11.42
CA LEU A 306 -24.00 2.70 -10.50
C LEU A 306 -22.61 2.57 -11.15
N ALA A 307 -22.53 2.26 -12.44
CA ALA A 307 -21.28 2.10 -13.17
C ALA A 307 -20.31 3.29 -13.01
N PRO A 308 -20.75 4.58 -12.97
CA PRO A 308 -19.86 5.71 -12.72
C PRO A 308 -19.17 5.71 -11.34
N TYR A 309 -19.71 4.97 -10.39
CA TYR A 309 -19.21 4.85 -9.01
C TYR A 309 -18.64 3.47 -8.70
N LEU A 310 -18.69 2.51 -9.64
CA LEU A 310 -18.40 1.10 -9.45
C LEU A 310 -17.09 0.87 -8.71
N ALA A 311 -16.03 1.48 -9.19
CA ALA A 311 -14.69 1.23 -8.65
C ALA A 311 -14.54 1.79 -7.22
N GLY A 312 -15.09 2.98 -6.96
CA GLY A 312 -15.14 3.57 -5.62
C GLY A 312 -15.93 2.71 -4.66
N LEU A 313 -17.14 2.28 -5.05
CA LEU A 313 -18.01 1.43 -4.23
C LEU A 313 -17.39 0.06 -3.95
N ALA A 314 -16.81 -0.59 -4.95
CA ALA A 314 -16.17 -1.88 -4.76
C ALA A 314 -14.96 -1.79 -3.82
N THR A 315 -14.12 -0.76 -3.99
CA THR A 315 -12.95 -0.54 -3.13
C THR A 315 -13.39 -0.25 -1.68
N LEU A 316 -14.36 0.62 -1.49
CA LEU A 316 -14.87 0.97 -0.17
C LEU A 316 -15.54 -0.22 0.52
N PHE A 317 -16.36 -0.98 -0.20
CA PHE A 317 -17.02 -2.17 0.33
C PHE A 317 -15.99 -3.21 0.79
N GLY A 318 -15.00 -3.52 -0.04
CA GLY A 318 -13.91 -4.42 0.33
C GLY A 318 -13.17 -3.95 1.59
N SER A 319 -12.83 -2.67 1.68
CA SER A 319 -12.15 -2.06 2.83
C SER A 319 -13.00 -2.13 4.12
N ILE A 320 -14.32 -1.93 4.03
CA ILE A 320 -15.24 -2.08 5.16
C ILE A 320 -15.27 -3.54 5.63
N VAL A 321 -15.42 -4.49 4.70
CA VAL A 321 -15.43 -5.93 5.01
C VAL A 321 -14.13 -6.35 5.69
N GLU A 322 -12.98 -5.89 5.18
CA GLU A 322 -11.67 -6.12 5.81
C GLU A 322 -11.63 -5.61 7.25
N GLY A 323 -12.02 -4.35 7.45
CA GLY A 323 -12.02 -3.72 8.76
C GLY A 323 -12.92 -4.45 9.78
N ILE A 324 -14.11 -4.87 9.35
CA ILE A 324 -15.03 -5.66 10.18
C ILE A 324 -14.42 -7.02 10.53
N VAL A 325 -13.89 -7.75 9.57
CA VAL A 325 -13.27 -9.06 9.82
C VAL A 325 -12.05 -8.93 10.71
N ALA A 326 -11.18 -7.97 10.47
CA ALA A 326 -10.01 -7.70 11.31
C ALA A 326 -10.43 -7.35 12.76
N TYR A 327 -11.45 -6.52 12.95
CA TYR A 327 -12.02 -6.23 14.27
C TYR A 327 -12.52 -7.47 15.00
N TRP A 328 -13.35 -8.28 14.31
CA TRP A 328 -13.90 -9.51 14.90
C TRP A 328 -12.81 -10.52 15.27
N ARG A 329 -11.81 -10.69 14.40
CA ARG A 329 -10.66 -11.55 14.66
C ARG A 329 -9.84 -11.05 15.83
N THR A 330 -9.59 -9.73 15.92
CA THR A 330 -8.90 -9.12 17.05
C THR A 330 -9.64 -9.38 18.36
N LYS A 331 -10.96 -9.22 18.39
CA LYS A 331 -11.80 -9.47 19.57
C LYS A 331 -11.82 -10.95 19.97
N ALA A 332 -11.79 -11.86 19.02
CA ALA A 332 -11.84 -13.31 19.26
C ALA A 332 -10.49 -13.89 19.71
N THR A 333 -9.36 -13.32 19.25
CA THR A 333 -8.04 -13.95 19.44
C THR A 333 -7.16 -13.26 20.48
N LEU A 334 -7.42 -11.96 20.74
CA LEU A 334 -6.59 -11.21 21.71
C LEU A 334 -7.26 -11.17 23.07
N SER A 335 -6.42 -11.30 24.12
CA SER A 335 -6.87 -11.20 25.51
C SER A 335 -7.49 -9.82 25.81
N PRO A 336 -8.48 -9.73 26.72
CA PRO A 336 -9.13 -8.47 27.09
C PRO A 336 -8.18 -7.37 27.57
N GLY A 337 -6.97 -7.73 28.02
CA GLY A 337 -5.95 -6.80 28.51
C GLY A 337 -5.38 -5.88 27.42
N LEU A 338 -5.38 -6.29 26.15
CA LEU A 338 -4.96 -5.45 25.01
C LEU A 338 -6.09 -4.58 24.47
N LEU A 339 -7.36 -4.97 24.72
CA LEU A 339 -8.55 -4.30 24.18
C LEU A 339 -9.22 -3.32 25.15
N LYS A 340 -9.07 -3.52 26.48
CA LYS A 340 -9.68 -2.65 27.51
C LYS A 340 -8.61 -2.20 28.52
N PRO A 341 -8.52 -0.89 28.82
CA PRO A 341 -7.75 -0.44 29.98
C PRO A 341 -8.34 -1.10 31.22
N LYS A 342 -7.50 -1.67 32.10
CA LYS A 342 -7.93 -2.04 33.44
C LYS A 342 -8.55 -0.80 34.07
N ARG A 343 -9.87 -0.80 34.30
CA ARG A 343 -10.51 0.20 35.15
C ARG A 343 -9.96 0.01 36.58
N GLY A 344 -9.23 0.98 37.04
CA GLY A 344 -8.90 1.11 38.46
C GLY A 344 -7.62 0.41 38.88
N THR A 345 -6.52 1.12 38.81
CA THR A 345 -5.53 1.27 39.89
C THR A 345 -4.93 2.66 39.71
N GLN A 346 -5.72 3.67 40.07
CA GLN A 346 -5.16 4.88 40.62
C GLN A 346 -4.81 4.54 42.07
N ALA A 347 -3.55 4.47 42.40
CA ALA A 347 -2.98 4.69 43.71
C ALA A 347 -1.63 5.37 43.48
#